data_fbe64bc6aba55fd63f1a445968492469
#
_entry.id   fbe64bc6aba55fd63f1a445968492469
#
_cell.length_a   1.000
_cell.length_b   1.000
_cell.length_c   1.000
_cell.angle_alpha   90.00
_cell.angle_beta   90.00
_cell.angle_gamma   90.00
#
_symmetry.space_group_name_H-M   'P 1'
#
loop_
_entity.id
_entity.type
_entity.pdbx_description
1 polymer ?
#
loop_
_entity_poly.entity_id
_entity_poly.type
_entity_poly.pdbx_seq_one_letter_code
_entity_poly.pdbx_strand_id
1 'polypeptide(L)'
;MLYDVIVVGSGISGLYAALYARRSGLNVALISKSNPLRSNSAVASGGINAVLDTTYEDSCTQHIQDTLSGSDNLARESAVFDMIKGAAEIIEELRSMGVAFDVKEDGSVAQRPFGGTKSKRTCYIADRTGAAITQTLMVQCRKEGVKIFPNHLMLSIATYKDKLSGITILRRRDSQVIAFACKSLILAGGGYAGIYRGHSTNSQESSGDLIAIALRAKMRLANMEFVQFHPTTLIGSGTLISEAARGEGAYIVDENGDRFTDELQTRDKLSRDIVNHQLAGHTVYLDFRHLSEEVIDKKLPSARKHALNAAGIDILTELLPITPSAHYTMGGIWTRNDTTTDIDNVFACGECSYSGVHGANRLGGNSLLEAAYYGRLAGIEASRAAKKGEFHPIDYAQVEKESRYVEMILEGENRFNINTMRRNLGNNLYRNAGVFRTHDTLANALEYVHYLMKMSSGLCCINKERSDNVELMSIIEFRNALTVSESMVMSALAREESRGVHYRADFPNRDDKNFRYDTIIRRLAGSFLRITFESYLSSDWWHRIRKFFHAQ
;
A
#
# COMPACT_ATOMS: atom_id res chain seq x y z
N MET A 1 3.55 12.21 -26.23
CA MET A 1 3.67 13.43 -25.41
C MET A 1 4.99 13.37 -24.67
N LEU A 2 5.63 14.54 -24.38
CA LEU A 2 6.97 14.62 -23.78
C LEU A 2 6.88 15.31 -22.42
N TYR A 3 7.41 14.66 -21.37
CA TYR A 3 7.51 15.19 -20.02
C TYR A 3 8.89 14.89 -19.43
N ASP A 4 9.47 15.80 -18.67
CA ASP A 4 10.75 15.52 -18.01
C ASP A 4 10.58 14.41 -16.96
N VAL A 5 9.49 14.48 -16.17
CA VAL A 5 9.14 13.48 -15.17
C VAL A 5 7.70 13.02 -15.37
N ILE A 6 7.49 11.70 -15.38
CA ILE A 6 6.16 11.10 -15.30
C ILE A 6 6.02 10.43 -13.92
N VAL A 7 4.91 10.73 -13.23
CA VAL A 7 4.52 10.09 -11.99
C VAL A 7 3.26 9.25 -12.23
N VAL A 8 3.28 7.98 -11.86
CA VAL A 8 2.14 7.07 -12.01
C VAL A 8 1.58 6.70 -10.65
N GLY A 9 0.36 7.17 -10.36
CA GLY A 9 -0.32 7.04 -9.09
C GLY A 9 -0.60 8.39 -8.44
N SER A 10 -1.83 8.58 -7.93
CA SER A 10 -2.34 9.84 -7.39
C SER A 10 -2.65 9.79 -5.89
N GLY A 11 -2.07 8.81 -5.16
CA GLY A 11 -2.03 8.79 -3.71
C GLY A 11 -1.07 9.86 -3.16
N ILE A 12 -0.94 9.96 -1.84
CA ILE A 12 -0.08 10.95 -1.17
C ILE A 12 1.35 10.90 -1.74
N SER A 13 1.93 9.70 -1.91
CA SER A 13 3.30 9.56 -2.43
C SER A 13 3.47 10.11 -3.85
N GLY A 14 2.52 9.81 -4.75
CA GLY A 14 2.57 10.33 -6.12
C GLY A 14 2.33 11.84 -6.20
N LEU A 15 1.43 12.38 -5.39
CA LEU A 15 1.18 13.81 -5.31
C LEU A 15 2.39 14.58 -4.78
N TYR A 16 3.03 14.10 -3.71
CA TYR A 16 4.28 14.67 -3.22
C TYR A 16 5.38 14.62 -4.27
N ALA A 17 5.56 13.46 -4.91
CA ALA A 17 6.57 13.30 -5.96
C ALA A 17 6.35 14.26 -7.14
N ALA A 18 5.12 14.39 -7.61
CA ALA A 18 4.78 15.31 -8.69
C ALA A 18 4.98 16.78 -8.31
N LEU A 19 4.60 17.16 -7.09
CA LEU A 19 4.74 18.51 -6.56
C LEU A 19 6.23 18.90 -6.48
N TYR A 20 7.09 18.04 -5.92
CA TYR A 20 8.52 18.32 -5.78
C TYR A 20 9.27 18.31 -7.12
N ALA A 21 8.89 17.40 -8.01
CA ALA A 21 9.41 17.42 -9.37
C ALA A 21 9.03 18.73 -10.10
N ARG A 22 7.80 19.20 -9.93
CA ARG A 22 7.34 20.45 -10.53
C ARG A 22 8.05 21.68 -9.95
N ARG A 23 8.20 21.74 -8.63
CA ARG A 23 8.95 22.80 -7.93
C ARG A 23 10.42 22.86 -8.33
N SER A 24 10.98 21.78 -8.87
CA SER A 24 12.32 21.75 -9.45
C SER A 24 12.41 22.40 -10.85
N GLY A 25 11.31 22.96 -11.36
CA GLY A 25 11.22 23.65 -12.65
C GLY A 25 10.98 22.74 -13.85
N LEU A 26 10.65 21.45 -13.62
CA LEU A 26 10.48 20.45 -14.68
C LEU A 26 9.03 20.38 -15.20
N ASN A 27 8.87 19.87 -16.44
CA ASN A 27 7.56 19.54 -17.00
C ASN A 27 7.11 18.17 -16.49
N VAL A 28 6.00 18.13 -15.71
CA VAL A 28 5.57 16.95 -14.97
C VAL A 28 4.18 16.51 -15.39
N ALA A 29 4.02 15.19 -15.65
CA ALA A 29 2.74 14.53 -15.81
C ALA A 29 2.44 13.61 -14.61
N LEU A 30 1.23 13.70 -14.07
CA LEU A 30 0.68 12.77 -13.09
C LEU A 30 -0.40 11.90 -13.76
N ILE A 31 -0.15 10.60 -13.82
CA ILE A 31 -1.04 9.61 -14.44
C ILE A 31 -1.82 8.90 -13.35
N SER A 32 -3.14 8.83 -13.48
CA SER A 32 -4.02 8.09 -12.58
C SER A 32 -4.98 7.20 -13.35
N LYS A 33 -5.12 5.93 -12.95
CA LYS A 33 -6.02 4.99 -13.62
C LYS A 33 -7.50 5.28 -13.37
N SER A 34 -7.81 6.04 -12.34
CA SER A 34 -9.17 6.47 -11.99
C SER A 34 -9.19 7.92 -11.52
N ASN A 35 -10.28 8.32 -10.84
CA ASN A 35 -10.35 9.64 -10.20
C ASN A 35 -9.24 9.78 -9.14
N PRO A 36 -8.36 10.78 -9.25
CA PRO A 36 -7.23 10.97 -8.35
C PRO A 36 -7.57 11.05 -6.85
N LEU A 37 -8.79 11.45 -6.49
CA LEU A 37 -9.24 11.54 -5.10
C LEU A 37 -9.84 10.24 -4.54
N ARG A 38 -9.84 9.14 -5.31
CA ARG A 38 -10.32 7.81 -4.89
C ARG A 38 -9.20 6.85 -4.46
N SER A 39 -8.04 7.37 -4.10
CA SER A 39 -6.91 6.54 -3.61
C SER A 39 -7.17 6.01 -2.19
N ASN A 40 -6.50 4.91 -1.82
CA ASN A 40 -6.51 4.42 -0.42
C ASN A 40 -5.98 5.49 0.56
N SER A 41 -5.07 6.35 0.12
CA SER A 41 -4.63 7.50 0.90
C SER A 41 -5.78 8.43 1.29
N ALA A 42 -6.73 8.67 0.38
CA ALA A 42 -7.87 9.56 0.64
C ALA A 42 -8.88 8.98 1.64
N VAL A 43 -8.93 7.66 1.81
CA VAL A 43 -9.82 7.00 2.80
C VAL A 43 -9.09 6.63 4.09
N ALA A 44 -7.79 6.94 4.20
CA ALA A 44 -7.02 6.69 5.41
C ALA A 44 -7.45 7.62 6.55
N SER A 45 -8.02 7.04 7.60
CA SER A 45 -8.64 7.77 8.71
C SER A 45 -7.73 7.91 9.94
N GLY A 46 -6.69 7.10 10.02
CA GLY A 46 -5.90 6.96 11.25
C GLY A 46 -5.11 8.20 11.67
N GLY A 47 -4.24 8.69 10.84
CA GLY A 47 -3.31 9.79 11.10
C GLY A 47 -1.89 9.49 10.64
N ILE A 48 -1.00 10.45 10.86
CA ILE A 48 0.41 10.41 10.47
C ILE A 48 1.32 10.57 11.70
N ASN A 49 2.27 9.65 11.87
CA ASN A 49 3.20 9.70 13.00
C ASN A 49 4.29 10.74 12.81
N ALA A 50 4.51 11.56 13.84
CA ALA A 50 5.66 12.45 13.93
C ALA A 50 5.96 12.77 15.38
N VAL A 51 7.24 12.85 15.76
CA VAL A 51 7.66 13.39 17.05
C VAL A 51 7.74 14.90 16.91
N LEU A 52 6.82 15.63 17.55
CA LEU A 52 6.73 17.09 17.48
C LEU A 52 7.26 17.76 18.75
N ASP A 53 7.16 17.07 19.88
CA ASP A 53 7.63 17.54 21.18
C ASP A 53 8.59 16.49 21.76
N THR A 54 9.78 16.90 22.11
CA THR A 54 10.82 16.03 22.70
C THR A 54 10.85 16.11 24.22
N THR A 55 9.91 16.85 24.83
CA THR A 55 9.80 16.95 26.28
C THR A 55 9.07 15.72 26.85
N TYR A 56 9.77 14.87 27.56
CA TYR A 56 9.37 13.80 28.50
C TYR A 56 8.52 12.62 27.99
N GLU A 57 7.63 12.73 26.97
CA GLU A 57 6.72 11.65 26.59
C GLU A 57 7.09 10.92 25.31
N ASP A 58 7.91 11.51 24.41
CA ASP A 58 8.32 10.90 23.15
C ASP A 58 9.71 11.38 22.67
N SER A 59 10.34 10.60 21.81
CA SER A 59 11.59 10.95 21.14
C SER A 59 11.72 10.26 19.79
N CYS A 60 12.55 10.81 18.89
CA CYS A 60 12.89 10.13 17.64
C CYS A 60 13.48 8.73 17.91
N THR A 61 14.29 8.58 18.96
CA THR A 61 14.85 7.28 19.36
C THR A 61 13.75 6.29 19.72
N GLN A 62 12.75 6.70 20.52
CA GLN A 62 11.62 5.85 20.88
C GLN A 62 10.78 5.48 19.65
N HIS A 63 10.53 6.43 18.74
CA HIS A 63 9.79 6.15 17.49
C HIS A 63 10.54 5.16 16.59
N ILE A 64 11.89 5.28 16.50
CA ILE A 64 12.73 4.31 15.77
C ILE A 64 12.62 2.93 16.41
N GLN A 65 12.75 2.83 17.75
CA GLN A 65 12.66 1.57 18.47
C GLN A 65 11.29 0.91 18.33
N ASP A 66 10.20 1.66 18.45
CA ASP A 66 8.84 1.18 18.26
C ASP A 66 8.65 0.64 16.82
N THR A 67 9.18 1.36 15.82
CA THR A 67 9.09 0.94 14.42
C THR A 67 9.90 -0.33 14.15
N LEU A 68 11.13 -0.42 14.63
CA LEU A 68 11.98 -1.60 14.48
C LEU A 68 11.40 -2.82 15.21
N SER A 69 10.94 -2.64 16.45
CA SER A 69 10.27 -3.70 17.21
C SER A 69 8.96 -4.13 16.55
N GLY A 70 8.13 -3.17 16.15
CA GLY A 70 6.87 -3.43 15.46
C GLY A 70 7.04 -4.15 14.12
N SER A 71 8.17 -3.95 13.44
CA SER A 71 8.54 -4.61 12.17
C SER A 71 9.03 -6.06 12.33
N ASP A 72 9.03 -6.59 13.55
CA ASP A 72 9.61 -7.89 13.94
C ASP A 72 11.08 -8.02 13.51
N ASN A 73 11.85 -6.95 13.70
CA ASN A 73 13.28 -6.82 13.44
C ASN A 73 13.72 -7.12 11.99
N LEU A 74 12.84 -6.90 11.01
CA LEU A 74 13.16 -7.05 9.59
C LEU A 74 13.22 -5.70 8.84
N ALA A 75 12.87 -4.58 9.49
CA ALA A 75 12.99 -3.27 8.86
C ALA A 75 14.45 -2.88 8.64
N ARG A 76 14.71 -2.10 7.58
CA ARG A 76 16.02 -1.47 7.33
C ARG A 76 16.19 -0.28 8.26
N GLU A 77 17.09 -0.41 9.22
CA GLU A 77 17.31 0.61 10.25
C GLU A 77 17.62 1.99 9.65
N SER A 78 18.42 2.05 8.56
CA SER A 78 18.74 3.31 7.87
C SER A 78 17.50 3.98 7.26
N ALA A 79 16.60 3.20 6.66
CA ALA A 79 15.37 3.71 6.07
C ALA A 79 14.40 4.22 7.14
N VAL A 80 14.29 3.50 8.25
CA VAL A 80 13.49 3.91 9.42
C VAL A 80 14.02 5.21 10.02
N PHE A 81 15.34 5.29 10.22
CA PHE A 81 16.01 6.48 10.75
C PHE A 81 15.75 7.72 9.88
N ASP A 82 15.99 7.62 8.56
CA ASP A 82 15.84 8.75 7.65
C ASP A 82 14.39 9.22 7.60
N MET A 83 13.43 8.31 7.54
CA MET A 83 12.00 8.63 7.54
C MET A 83 11.57 9.34 8.84
N ILE A 84 11.97 8.83 9.99
CA ILE A 84 11.54 9.38 11.29
C ILE A 84 12.17 10.75 11.54
N LYS A 85 13.43 10.94 11.16
CA LYS A 85 14.07 12.27 11.21
C LYS A 85 13.36 13.32 10.37
N GLY A 86 12.82 12.95 9.22
CA GLY A 86 12.07 13.85 8.35
C GLY A 86 10.62 14.09 8.78
N ALA A 87 10.11 13.38 9.79
CA ALA A 87 8.68 13.37 10.11
C ALA A 87 8.13 14.73 10.54
N ALA A 88 8.82 15.43 11.43
CA ALA A 88 8.38 16.75 11.93
C ALA A 88 8.35 17.79 10.80
N GLU A 89 9.35 17.77 9.92
CA GLU A 89 9.38 18.64 8.74
C GLU A 89 8.22 18.38 7.79
N ILE A 90 7.82 17.11 7.58
CA ILE A 90 6.65 16.74 6.77
C ILE A 90 5.36 17.32 7.39
N ILE A 91 5.18 17.26 8.70
CA ILE A 91 4.00 17.84 9.36
C ILE A 91 3.96 19.36 9.18
N GLU A 92 5.08 20.04 9.38
CA GLU A 92 5.14 21.50 9.23
C GLU A 92 4.93 21.91 7.76
N GLU A 93 5.46 21.17 6.82
CA GLU A 93 5.22 21.40 5.40
C GLU A 93 3.74 21.23 5.03
N LEU A 94 3.08 20.16 5.53
CA LEU A 94 1.64 19.95 5.32
C LEU A 94 0.81 21.09 5.92
N ARG A 95 1.15 21.57 7.12
CA ARG A 95 0.51 22.74 7.74
C ARG A 95 0.67 24.00 6.89
N SER A 96 1.88 24.26 6.42
CA SER A 96 2.17 25.43 5.56
C SER A 96 1.42 25.39 4.23
N MET A 97 1.11 24.19 3.72
CA MET A 97 0.27 23.98 2.54
C MET A 97 -1.23 24.10 2.81
N GLY A 98 -1.65 24.19 4.08
CA GLY A 98 -3.05 24.38 4.48
C GLY A 98 -3.74 23.13 5.04
N VAL A 99 -3.01 22.09 5.42
CA VAL A 99 -3.59 20.95 6.17
C VAL A 99 -3.88 21.37 7.61
N ALA A 100 -5.16 21.44 7.96
CA ALA A 100 -5.63 21.86 9.28
C ALA A 100 -5.70 20.66 10.25
N PHE A 101 -4.56 20.26 10.82
CA PHE A 101 -4.53 19.25 11.87
C PHE A 101 -5.32 19.73 13.10
N ASP A 102 -5.93 18.79 13.83
CA ASP A 102 -6.54 19.09 15.12
C ASP A 102 -5.46 19.64 16.07
N VAL A 103 -5.85 20.61 16.91
CA VAL A 103 -4.94 21.32 17.81
C VAL A 103 -5.38 21.20 19.28
N LYS A 104 -4.41 21.28 20.19
CA LYS A 104 -4.65 21.42 21.63
C LYS A 104 -5.05 22.86 21.97
N GLU A 105 -5.40 23.14 23.22
CA GLU A 105 -5.75 24.47 23.73
C GLU A 105 -4.62 25.49 23.53
N ASP A 106 -3.36 25.04 23.58
CA ASP A 106 -2.17 25.88 23.34
C ASP A 106 -1.86 26.15 21.87
N GLY A 107 -2.69 25.63 20.93
CA GLY A 107 -2.50 25.76 19.50
C GLY A 107 -1.49 24.78 18.89
N SER A 108 -0.85 23.93 19.67
CA SER A 108 0.02 22.86 19.17
C SER A 108 -0.80 21.73 18.52
N VAL A 109 -0.19 20.99 17.58
CA VAL A 109 -0.87 19.86 16.89
C VAL A 109 -1.24 18.79 17.92
N ALA A 110 -2.51 18.38 17.89
CA ALA A 110 -2.98 17.29 18.75
C ALA A 110 -2.46 15.94 18.26
N GLN A 111 -2.10 15.08 19.21
CA GLN A 111 -1.57 13.75 18.95
C GLN A 111 -2.32 12.69 19.76
N ARG A 112 -2.56 11.51 19.16
CA ARG A 112 -3.26 10.39 19.80
C ARG A 112 -2.42 9.11 19.80
N PRO A 113 -2.71 8.15 20.72
CA PRO A 113 -2.03 6.86 20.75
C PRO A 113 -2.53 5.96 19.61
N PHE A 114 -1.66 5.04 19.17
CA PHE A 114 -2.00 3.92 18.30
C PHE A 114 -1.46 2.61 18.85
N GLY A 115 -2.03 1.48 18.41
CA GLY A 115 -1.59 0.15 18.81
C GLY A 115 -0.12 -0.09 18.46
N GLY A 116 0.62 -0.69 19.41
CA GLY A 116 2.05 -0.96 19.27
C GLY A 116 2.96 0.25 19.48
N THR A 117 2.45 1.43 19.87
CA THR A 117 3.26 2.60 20.22
C THR A 117 3.26 2.84 21.72
N LYS A 118 4.39 3.28 22.27
CA LYS A 118 4.51 3.65 23.67
C LYS A 118 4.11 5.09 23.95
N SER A 119 4.07 5.95 22.93
CA SER A 119 3.83 7.39 23.04
C SER A 119 2.73 7.86 22.10
N LYS A 120 2.10 8.99 22.45
CA LYS A 120 1.09 9.66 21.62
C LYS A 120 1.81 10.51 20.58
N ARG A 121 1.97 9.99 19.34
CA ARG A 121 2.67 10.71 18.27
C ARG A 121 1.90 10.83 16.96
N THR A 122 0.67 10.32 16.90
CA THR A 122 -0.11 10.33 15.67
C THR A 122 -0.88 11.64 15.52
N CYS A 123 -0.43 12.51 14.62
CA CYS A 123 -1.12 13.75 14.22
C CYS A 123 -2.34 13.39 13.38
N TYR A 124 -3.48 14.05 13.59
CA TYR A 124 -4.75 13.65 12.98
C TYR A 124 -5.68 14.83 12.66
N ILE A 125 -6.69 14.57 11.87
CA ILE A 125 -7.85 15.45 11.62
C ILE A 125 -9.08 14.57 11.80
N ALA A 126 -9.63 14.53 13.01
CA ALA A 126 -10.67 13.58 13.41
C ALA A 126 -10.34 12.16 12.88
N ASP A 127 -11.18 11.57 12.01
CA ASP A 127 -10.95 10.29 11.33
C ASP A 127 -10.88 10.43 9.79
N ARG A 128 -10.38 11.59 9.28
CA ARG A 128 -10.30 11.94 7.86
C ARG A 128 -8.95 12.53 7.43
N THR A 129 -7.89 12.20 8.13
CA THR A 129 -6.54 12.76 7.92
C THR A 129 -6.05 12.58 6.50
N GLY A 130 -6.19 11.39 5.94
CA GLY A 130 -5.75 11.09 4.57
C GLY A 130 -6.50 11.89 3.50
N ALA A 131 -7.81 12.09 3.68
CA ALA A 131 -8.62 12.92 2.78
C ALA A 131 -8.11 14.36 2.74
N ALA A 132 -7.88 14.96 3.91
CA ALA A 132 -7.41 16.34 4.02
C ALA A 132 -6.02 16.51 3.37
N ILE A 133 -5.08 15.62 3.65
CA ILE A 133 -3.73 15.65 3.05
C ILE A 133 -3.82 15.48 1.53
N THR A 134 -4.57 14.48 1.05
CA THR A 134 -4.70 14.20 -0.40
C THR A 134 -5.33 15.38 -1.15
N GLN A 135 -6.39 15.99 -0.61
CA GLN A 135 -7.04 17.15 -1.20
C GLN A 135 -6.10 18.36 -1.26
N THR A 136 -5.40 18.65 -0.17
CA THR A 136 -4.45 19.76 -0.11
C THR A 136 -3.32 19.59 -1.13
N LEU A 137 -2.69 18.40 -1.19
CA LEU A 137 -1.63 18.11 -2.16
C LEU A 137 -2.14 18.20 -3.61
N MET A 138 -3.37 17.75 -3.88
CA MET A 138 -3.99 17.85 -5.20
C MET A 138 -4.18 19.31 -5.62
N VAL A 139 -4.64 20.17 -4.69
CA VAL A 139 -4.76 21.62 -4.93
C VAL A 139 -3.40 22.23 -5.22
N GLN A 140 -2.37 21.89 -4.43
CA GLN A 140 -1.00 22.38 -4.66
C GLN A 140 -0.45 21.93 -6.02
N CYS A 141 -0.60 20.66 -6.39
CA CYS A 141 -0.19 20.15 -7.70
C CYS A 141 -0.83 20.93 -8.86
N ARG A 142 -2.13 21.22 -8.76
CA ARG A 142 -2.85 22.02 -9.77
C ARG A 142 -2.36 23.46 -9.82
N LYS A 143 -2.17 24.10 -8.66
CA LYS A 143 -1.66 25.47 -8.53
C LYS A 143 -0.28 25.62 -9.15
N GLU A 144 0.60 24.64 -8.92
CA GLU A 144 1.96 24.61 -9.48
C GLU A 144 2.00 24.21 -10.98
N GLY A 145 0.86 23.79 -11.56
CA GLY A 145 0.75 23.48 -12.99
C GLY A 145 1.19 22.06 -13.37
N VAL A 146 1.11 21.08 -12.45
CA VAL A 146 1.26 19.66 -12.77
C VAL A 146 0.15 19.24 -13.74
N LYS A 147 0.49 18.57 -14.84
CA LYS A 147 -0.49 18.05 -15.81
C LYS A 147 -1.04 16.71 -15.32
N ILE A 148 -2.34 16.67 -15.01
CA ILE A 148 -3.00 15.49 -14.42
C ILE A 148 -3.82 14.77 -15.50
N PHE A 149 -3.58 13.47 -15.64
CA PHE A 149 -4.24 12.58 -16.60
C PHE A 149 -5.04 11.49 -15.85
N PRO A 150 -6.31 11.73 -15.49
CA PRO A 150 -7.19 10.71 -14.91
C PRO A 150 -7.64 9.69 -15.97
N ASN A 151 -8.04 8.50 -15.52
CA ASN A 151 -8.55 7.43 -16.39
C ASN A 151 -7.54 6.95 -17.46
N HIS A 152 -6.26 6.86 -17.04
CA HIS A 152 -5.16 6.36 -17.85
C HIS A 152 -4.46 5.22 -17.09
N LEU A 153 -4.56 3.99 -17.61
CA LEU A 153 -3.93 2.80 -17.02
C LEU A 153 -2.58 2.55 -17.69
N MET A 154 -1.51 2.56 -16.89
CA MET A 154 -0.19 2.17 -17.38
C MET A 154 -0.17 0.67 -17.73
N LEU A 155 0.36 0.33 -18.91
CA LEU A 155 0.50 -1.04 -19.40
C LEU A 155 1.93 -1.56 -19.26
N SER A 156 2.92 -0.74 -19.60
CA SER A 156 4.33 -1.13 -19.52
C SER A 156 5.28 0.06 -19.41
N ILE A 157 6.52 -0.22 -18.98
CA ILE A 157 7.67 0.69 -19.08
C ILE A 157 8.23 0.54 -20.50
N ALA A 158 8.39 1.65 -21.20
CA ALA A 158 9.01 1.67 -22.52
C ALA A 158 10.52 1.91 -22.38
N THR A 159 11.32 1.08 -23.04
CA THR A 159 12.77 1.20 -23.05
C THR A 159 13.31 1.22 -24.49
N TYR A 160 14.45 1.87 -24.67
CA TYR A 160 15.21 1.88 -25.91
C TYR A 160 16.69 1.59 -25.59
N LYS A 161 17.22 0.48 -26.10
CA LYS A 161 18.59 0.00 -25.78
C LYS A 161 18.82 -0.08 -24.25
N ASP A 162 17.89 -0.70 -23.54
CA ASP A 162 17.86 -0.87 -22.09
C ASP A 162 17.78 0.44 -21.26
N LYS A 163 17.59 1.60 -21.89
CA LYS A 163 17.39 2.88 -21.24
C LYS A 163 15.90 3.25 -21.21
N LEU A 164 15.45 3.88 -20.14
CA LEU A 164 14.08 4.41 -20.04
C LEU A 164 13.81 5.38 -21.20
N SER A 165 12.73 5.14 -21.94
CA SER A 165 12.22 6.05 -22.96
C SER A 165 10.84 6.62 -22.63
N GLY A 166 10.07 5.95 -21.76
CA GLY A 166 8.75 6.39 -21.33
C GLY A 166 7.86 5.28 -20.83
N ILE A 167 6.58 5.43 -21.05
CA ILE A 167 5.54 4.45 -20.68
C ILE A 167 4.50 4.27 -21.78
N THR A 168 3.88 3.09 -21.85
CA THR A 168 2.65 2.87 -22.62
C THR A 168 1.44 2.92 -21.70
N ILE A 169 0.35 3.47 -22.17
CA ILE A 169 -0.85 3.75 -21.39
C ILE A 169 -2.09 3.36 -22.20
N LEU A 170 -3.04 2.69 -21.56
CA LEU A 170 -4.41 2.56 -22.05
C LEU A 170 -5.22 3.78 -21.61
N ARG A 171 -5.70 4.55 -22.56
CA ARG A 171 -6.61 5.67 -22.32
C ARG A 171 -8.06 5.17 -22.30
N ARG A 172 -8.72 5.25 -21.13
CA ARG A 172 -10.07 4.67 -20.96
C ARG A 172 -11.11 5.26 -21.90
N ARG A 173 -11.01 6.57 -22.18
CA ARG A 173 -12.00 7.30 -22.98
C ARG A 173 -12.31 6.65 -24.33
N ASP A 174 -11.33 6.06 -24.99
CA ASP A 174 -11.43 5.52 -26.33
C ASP A 174 -10.70 4.18 -26.52
N SER A 175 -10.26 3.57 -25.41
CA SER A 175 -9.51 2.31 -25.37
C SER A 175 -8.25 2.30 -26.25
N GLN A 176 -7.66 3.46 -26.52
CA GLN A 176 -6.43 3.56 -27.30
C GLN A 176 -5.19 3.40 -26.43
N VAL A 177 -4.21 2.67 -26.97
CA VAL A 177 -2.86 2.61 -26.41
C VAL A 177 -2.04 3.76 -26.95
N ILE A 178 -1.51 4.57 -26.05
CA ILE A 178 -0.66 5.73 -26.36
C ILE A 178 0.66 5.66 -25.59
N ALA A 179 1.69 6.35 -26.07
CA ALA A 179 2.96 6.43 -25.40
C ALA A 179 3.26 7.86 -24.93
N PHE A 180 3.81 7.94 -23.70
CA PHE A 180 4.36 9.17 -23.14
C PHE A 180 5.85 8.98 -22.92
N ALA A 181 6.68 9.85 -23.51
CA ALA A 181 8.12 9.82 -23.30
C ALA A 181 8.49 10.61 -22.05
N CYS A 182 9.49 10.13 -21.30
CA CYS A 182 10.04 10.83 -20.15
C CYS A 182 11.54 10.57 -19.98
N LYS A 183 12.18 11.46 -19.22
CA LYS A 183 13.57 11.32 -18.78
C LYS A 183 13.65 10.55 -17.46
N SER A 184 12.63 10.69 -16.60
CA SER A 184 12.52 9.97 -15.34
C SER A 184 11.07 9.52 -15.10
N LEU A 185 10.91 8.35 -14.47
CA LEU A 185 9.64 7.73 -14.15
C LEU A 185 9.55 7.45 -12.65
N ILE A 186 8.43 7.84 -12.02
CA ILE A 186 8.15 7.52 -10.61
C ILE A 186 6.91 6.63 -10.53
N LEU A 187 7.07 5.45 -9.93
CA LEU A 187 6.02 4.48 -9.67
C LEU A 187 5.46 4.68 -8.25
N ALA A 188 4.19 5.09 -8.14
CA ALA A 188 3.51 5.43 -6.87
C ALA A 188 2.08 4.86 -6.81
N GLY A 189 1.89 3.63 -7.29
CA GLY A 189 0.59 3.02 -7.58
C GLY A 189 -0.17 2.43 -6.40
N GLY A 190 0.34 2.52 -5.17
CA GLY A 190 -0.23 1.87 -3.99
C GLY A 190 0.01 0.36 -3.96
N GLY A 191 -0.50 -0.30 -2.91
CA GLY A 191 -0.29 -1.73 -2.66
C GLY A 191 -1.23 -2.65 -3.45
N TYR A 192 -1.31 -3.89 -2.99
CA TYR A 192 -2.06 -4.95 -3.67
C TYR A 192 -3.08 -5.68 -2.77
N ALA A 193 -3.41 -5.15 -1.59
CA ALA A 193 -4.37 -5.81 -0.69
C ALA A 193 -5.78 -5.99 -1.32
N GLY A 194 -6.12 -5.25 -2.38
CA GLY A 194 -7.36 -5.41 -3.15
C GLY A 194 -7.49 -6.74 -3.91
N ILE A 195 -6.41 -7.56 -4.01
CA ILE A 195 -6.50 -8.92 -4.57
C ILE A 195 -7.35 -9.86 -3.70
N TYR A 196 -7.50 -9.55 -2.39
CA TYR A 196 -8.39 -10.23 -1.45
C TYR A 196 -9.84 -9.72 -1.57
N ARG A 197 -10.36 -9.65 -2.79
CA ARG A 197 -11.69 -9.09 -3.07
C ARG A 197 -12.79 -9.72 -2.21
N GLY A 198 -13.55 -8.89 -1.50
CA GLY A 198 -14.54 -9.32 -0.50
C GLY A 198 -13.99 -9.41 0.93
N HIS A 199 -12.66 -9.40 1.09
CA HIS A 199 -11.93 -9.50 2.36
C HIS A 199 -10.81 -8.47 2.43
N SER A 200 -11.06 -7.25 1.96
CA SER A 200 -10.09 -6.16 1.93
C SER A 200 -10.73 -4.83 2.27
N THR A 201 -9.99 -3.99 3.00
CA THR A 201 -10.35 -2.59 3.25
C THR A 201 -10.01 -1.68 2.08
N ASN A 202 -9.26 -2.18 1.12
CA ASN A 202 -8.75 -1.40 0.00
C ASN A 202 -9.78 -1.25 -1.11
N SER A 203 -9.62 -0.20 -1.90
CA SER A 203 -10.33 -0.07 -3.17
C SER A 203 -10.12 -1.32 -4.02
N GLN A 204 -11.17 -1.71 -4.75
CA GLN A 204 -11.11 -2.82 -5.71
C GLN A 204 -10.08 -2.61 -6.84
N GLU A 205 -9.61 -1.38 -6.98
CA GLU A 205 -8.56 -0.98 -7.93
C GLU A 205 -7.13 -1.22 -7.39
N SER A 206 -6.96 -1.62 -6.12
CA SER A 206 -5.65 -1.91 -5.50
C SER A 206 -5.15 -3.31 -5.87
N SER A 207 -4.92 -3.53 -7.16
CA SER A 207 -4.56 -4.81 -7.78
C SER A 207 -3.05 -5.03 -7.91
N GLY A 208 -2.20 -4.06 -7.50
CA GLY A 208 -0.75 -4.14 -7.63
C GLY A 208 -0.25 -3.98 -9.07
N ASP A 209 -0.93 -3.20 -9.91
CA ASP A 209 -0.60 -3.07 -11.35
C ASP A 209 0.86 -2.70 -11.60
N LEU A 210 1.37 -1.68 -10.90
CA LEU A 210 2.76 -1.22 -11.09
C LEU A 210 3.77 -2.25 -10.60
N ILE A 211 3.42 -3.05 -9.60
CA ILE A 211 4.25 -4.17 -9.10
C ILE A 211 4.35 -5.27 -10.18
N ALA A 212 3.21 -5.65 -10.78
CA ALA A 212 3.20 -6.62 -11.87
C ALA A 212 3.96 -6.10 -13.12
N ILE A 213 3.83 -4.81 -13.44
CA ILE A 213 4.56 -4.16 -14.54
C ILE A 213 6.06 -4.16 -14.26
N ALA A 214 6.47 -3.80 -13.05
CA ALA A 214 7.87 -3.81 -12.63
C ALA A 214 8.49 -5.21 -12.75
N LEU A 215 7.79 -6.26 -12.31
CA LEU A 215 8.24 -7.64 -12.45
C LEU A 215 8.37 -8.07 -13.92
N ARG A 216 7.41 -7.66 -14.79
CA ARG A 216 7.52 -7.89 -16.23
C ARG A 216 8.69 -7.15 -16.88
N ALA A 217 9.04 -5.98 -16.36
CA ALA A 217 10.23 -5.22 -16.73
C ALA A 217 11.53 -5.75 -16.08
N LYS A 218 11.50 -6.95 -15.46
CA LYS A 218 12.61 -7.63 -14.79
C LYS A 218 13.18 -6.91 -13.57
N MET A 219 12.43 -5.97 -13.00
CA MET A 219 12.77 -5.37 -11.70
C MET A 219 12.51 -6.37 -10.58
N ARG A 220 13.32 -6.28 -9.51
CA ARG A 220 13.11 -7.08 -8.30
C ARG A 220 11.85 -6.66 -7.56
N LEU A 221 11.17 -7.64 -7.00
CA LEU A 221 10.21 -7.42 -5.92
C LEU A 221 10.80 -7.95 -4.62
N ALA A 222 10.37 -7.40 -3.49
CA ALA A 222 10.80 -7.85 -2.18
C ALA A 222 9.62 -8.03 -1.22
N ASN A 223 9.74 -9.03 -0.34
CA ASN A 223 8.89 -9.24 0.84
C ASN A 223 7.37 -9.30 0.52
N MET A 224 7.01 -9.91 -0.60
CA MET A 224 5.62 -9.96 -1.09
C MET A 224 4.70 -10.78 -0.17
N GLU A 225 5.21 -11.65 0.69
CA GLU A 225 4.44 -12.45 1.66
C GLU A 225 3.85 -11.63 2.82
N PHE A 226 4.34 -10.41 3.07
CA PHE A 226 3.90 -9.60 4.20
C PHE A 226 2.68 -8.74 3.84
N VAL A 227 1.51 -9.32 3.99
CA VAL A 227 0.20 -8.66 3.87
C VAL A 227 -0.40 -8.50 5.26
N GLN A 228 -0.57 -7.26 5.71
CA GLN A 228 -1.15 -6.92 7.00
C GLN A 228 -2.69 -6.96 6.92
N PHE A 229 -3.31 -7.68 7.85
CA PHE A 229 -4.75 -7.67 8.06
C PHE A 229 -5.11 -6.61 9.11
N HIS A 230 -6.16 -5.82 8.85
CA HIS A 230 -6.73 -4.93 9.85
C HIS A 230 -7.75 -5.70 10.67
N PRO A 231 -7.66 -5.71 12.00
CA PRO A 231 -8.49 -6.55 12.87
C PRO A 231 -9.97 -6.17 12.86
N THR A 232 -10.29 -4.88 12.68
CA THR A 232 -11.65 -4.35 12.84
C THR A 232 -12.23 -3.88 11.52
N THR A 233 -12.83 -4.82 10.78
CA THR A 233 -13.61 -4.54 9.56
C THR A 233 -14.99 -5.17 9.68
N LEU A 234 -16.00 -4.54 9.09
CA LEU A 234 -17.37 -5.07 9.06
C LEU A 234 -17.44 -6.40 8.30
N ILE A 235 -18.04 -7.40 8.91
CA ILE A 235 -18.32 -8.69 8.25
C ILE A 235 -19.15 -8.45 6.98
N GLY A 236 -18.77 -9.13 5.89
CA GLY A 236 -19.48 -9.12 4.61
C GLY A 236 -19.17 -7.94 3.69
N SER A 237 -18.81 -6.76 4.22
CA SER A 237 -18.51 -5.58 3.41
C SER A 237 -17.01 -5.25 3.31
N GLY A 238 -16.20 -5.67 4.27
CA GLY A 238 -14.79 -5.25 4.39
C GLY A 238 -14.62 -3.78 4.76
N THR A 239 -15.70 -3.08 5.15
CA THR A 239 -15.65 -1.67 5.54
C THR A 239 -14.79 -1.49 6.77
N LEU A 240 -13.79 -0.63 6.67
CA LEU A 240 -12.84 -0.35 7.75
C LEU A 240 -13.49 0.41 8.89
N ILE A 241 -13.37 -0.12 10.10
CA ILE A 241 -13.54 0.65 11.34
C ILE A 241 -12.15 1.00 11.85
N SER A 242 -11.85 2.28 11.88
CA SER A 242 -10.52 2.81 12.18
C SER A 242 -10.00 2.32 13.53
N GLU A 243 -8.68 2.16 13.62
CA GLU A 243 -7.98 1.91 14.89
C GLU A 243 -8.24 2.99 15.94
N ALA A 244 -8.62 4.20 15.51
CA ALA A 244 -9.05 5.26 16.41
C ALA A 244 -10.20 4.82 17.34
N ALA A 245 -11.09 3.92 16.89
CA ALA A 245 -12.18 3.40 17.73
C ALA A 245 -11.65 2.70 18.99
N ARG A 246 -10.64 1.83 18.81
CA ARG A 246 -9.98 1.13 19.93
C ARG A 246 -9.14 2.10 20.78
N GLY A 247 -8.49 3.05 20.14
CA GLY A 247 -7.73 4.12 20.82
C GLY A 247 -8.60 5.04 21.68
N GLU A 248 -9.88 5.22 21.33
CA GLU A 248 -10.87 5.97 22.12
C GLU A 248 -11.64 5.08 23.10
N GLY A 249 -11.30 3.79 23.19
CA GLY A 249 -11.77 2.89 24.22
C GLY A 249 -12.83 1.86 23.79
N ALA A 250 -13.16 1.69 22.53
CA ALA A 250 -14.06 0.62 22.08
C ALA A 250 -13.49 -0.77 22.40
N TYR A 251 -14.30 -1.67 22.96
CA TYR A 251 -13.90 -3.03 23.36
C TYR A 251 -14.09 -4.04 22.23
N ILE A 252 -13.28 -5.11 22.26
CA ILE A 252 -13.49 -6.30 21.44
C ILE A 252 -14.10 -7.40 22.33
N VAL A 253 -15.30 -7.83 21.95
CA VAL A 253 -16.08 -8.78 22.73
C VAL A 253 -16.63 -9.91 21.85
N ASP A 254 -17.03 -11.00 22.46
CA ASP A 254 -17.81 -12.07 21.83
C ASP A 254 -19.33 -11.80 21.92
N GLU A 255 -20.14 -12.75 21.49
CA GLU A 255 -21.61 -12.70 21.55
C GLU A 255 -22.18 -12.66 22.98
N ASN A 256 -21.39 -13.02 23.99
CA ASN A 256 -21.77 -12.96 25.41
C ASN A 256 -21.39 -11.61 26.04
N GLY A 257 -20.61 -10.80 25.34
CA GLY A 257 -20.07 -9.53 25.85
C GLY A 257 -18.74 -9.69 26.58
N ASP A 258 -18.10 -10.86 26.50
CA ASP A 258 -16.85 -11.17 27.18
C ASP A 258 -15.65 -10.66 26.36
N ARG A 259 -14.75 -9.91 27.00
CA ARG A 259 -13.48 -9.46 26.42
C ARG A 259 -12.46 -10.60 26.49
N PHE A 260 -11.84 -10.94 25.39
CA PHE A 260 -10.91 -12.06 25.28
C PHE A 260 -9.49 -11.67 24.83
N THR A 261 -9.25 -10.39 24.54
CA THR A 261 -7.95 -9.90 24.03
C THR A 261 -7.67 -8.48 24.48
N ASP A 262 -6.42 -8.04 24.35
CA ASP A 262 -6.02 -6.62 24.50
C ASP A 262 -6.22 -5.89 23.16
N GLU A 263 -7.08 -4.91 23.14
CA GLU A 263 -7.47 -4.15 21.95
C GLU A 263 -6.32 -3.28 21.37
N LEU A 264 -5.31 -2.95 22.19
CA LEU A 264 -4.21 -2.07 21.80
C LEU A 264 -2.92 -2.80 21.42
N GLN A 265 -2.95 -4.13 21.41
CA GLN A 265 -1.81 -4.89 20.87
C GLN A 265 -1.61 -4.68 19.36
N THR A 266 -0.51 -5.18 18.82
CA THR A 266 -0.19 -5.05 17.39
C THR A 266 -1.23 -5.75 16.51
N ARG A 267 -1.44 -5.22 15.30
CA ARG A 267 -2.51 -5.69 14.39
C ARG A 267 -2.41 -7.18 14.04
N ASP A 268 -1.19 -7.69 13.87
CA ASP A 268 -0.94 -9.10 13.57
C ASP A 268 -1.41 -10.02 14.69
N LYS A 269 -1.07 -9.69 15.95
CA LYS A 269 -1.49 -10.45 17.12
C LYS A 269 -3.00 -10.39 17.30
N LEU A 270 -3.56 -9.19 17.28
CA LEU A 270 -5.00 -8.99 17.45
C LEU A 270 -5.81 -9.69 16.35
N SER A 271 -5.34 -9.66 15.10
CA SER A 271 -6.00 -10.39 14.00
C SER A 271 -5.97 -11.89 14.22
N ARG A 272 -4.85 -12.44 14.76
CA ARG A 272 -4.79 -13.88 15.11
C ARG A 272 -5.73 -14.23 16.25
N ASP A 273 -5.83 -13.41 17.30
CA ASP A 273 -6.74 -13.66 18.42
C ASP A 273 -8.20 -13.69 17.96
N ILE A 274 -8.59 -12.71 17.13
CA ILE A 274 -9.95 -12.63 16.57
C ILE A 274 -10.24 -13.87 15.70
N VAL A 275 -9.34 -14.24 14.78
CA VAL A 275 -9.57 -15.42 13.92
C VAL A 275 -9.59 -16.71 14.73
N ASN A 276 -8.74 -16.88 15.74
CA ASN A 276 -8.76 -18.05 16.64
C ASN A 276 -10.11 -18.15 17.37
N HIS A 277 -10.63 -17.03 17.86
CA HIS A 277 -11.90 -16.98 18.56
C HIS A 277 -13.07 -17.32 17.59
N GLN A 278 -13.00 -16.82 16.35
CA GLN A 278 -13.95 -17.16 15.29
C GLN A 278 -13.88 -18.65 14.89
N LEU A 279 -12.67 -19.23 14.80
CA LEU A 279 -12.49 -20.67 14.53
C LEU A 279 -12.99 -21.56 15.66
N ALA A 280 -13.03 -21.06 16.90
CA ALA A 280 -13.65 -21.73 18.04
C ALA A 280 -15.19 -21.68 18.01
N GLY A 281 -15.79 -20.99 17.03
CA GLY A 281 -17.25 -20.92 16.82
C GLY A 281 -17.92 -19.65 17.34
N HIS A 282 -17.13 -18.68 17.84
CA HIS A 282 -17.66 -17.42 18.37
C HIS A 282 -17.79 -16.35 17.28
N THR A 283 -18.75 -15.46 17.43
CA THR A 283 -18.83 -14.22 16.65
C THR A 283 -18.14 -13.10 17.44
N VAL A 284 -17.32 -12.30 16.75
CA VAL A 284 -16.56 -11.21 17.38
C VAL A 284 -17.17 -9.85 17.01
N TYR A 285 -17.27 -8.99 18.00
CA TYR A 285 -17.88 -7.67 17.87
C TYR A 285 -16.95 -6.57 18.41
N LEU A 286 -17.19 -5.37 17.90
CA LEU A 286 -16.68 -4.13 18.48
C LEU A 286 -17.81 -3.46 19.27
N ASP A 287 -17.57 -3.18 20.54
CA ASP A 287 -18.56 -2.58 21.46
C ASP A 287 -18.22 -1.12 21.78
N PHE A 288 -19.12 -0.21 21.43
CA PHE A 288 -19.02 1.22 21.67
C PHE A 288 -20.02 1.71 22.72
N ARG A 289 -20.96 0.86 23.19
CA ARG A 289 -22.14 1.26 23.97
C ARG A 289 -21.83 1.94 25.30
N HIS A 290 -20.62 1.79 25.82
CA HIS A 290 -20.13 2.46 27.02
C HIS A 290 -19.50 3.83 26.76
N LEU A 291 -19.28 4.20 25.48
CA LEU A 291 -18.76 5.51 25.09
C LEU A 291 -19.91 6.52 24.98
N SER A 292 -19.66 7.78 25.35
CA SER A 292 -20.66 8.84 25.18
C SER A 292 -20.86 9.20 23.70
N GLU A 293 -22.09 9.58 23.34
CA GLU A 293 -22.41 10.07 22.01
C GLU A 293 -21.51 11.22 21.58
N GLU A 294 -21.16 12.12 22.51
CA GLU A 294 -20.23 13.24 22.27
C GLU A 294 -18.85 12.76 21.78
N VAL A 295 -18.29 11.71 22.41
CA VAL A 295 -17.01 11.12 22.00
C VAL A 295 -17.12 10.52 20.61
N ILE A 296 -18.19 9.78 20.32
CA ILE A 296 -18.41 9.13 19.03
C ILE A 296 -18.56 10.18 17.92
N ASP A 297 -19.42 11.19 18.12
CA ASP A 297 -19.71 12.19 17.08
C ASP A 297 -18.52 13.15 16.83
N LYS A 298 -17.73 13.48 17.84
CA LYS A 298 -16.56 14.35 17.68
C LYS A 298 -15.32 13.63 17.16
N LYS A 299 -15.03 12.42 17.70
CA LYS A 299 -13.76 11.74 17.44
C LYS A 299 -13.86 10.58 16.45
N LEU A 300 -15.06 9.99 16.28
CA LEU A 300 -15.30 8.79 15.48
C LEU A 300 -16.50 8.93 14.49
N PRO A 301 -16.76 10.12 13.90
CA PRO A 301 -17.95 10.34 13.09
C PRO A 301 -18.06 9.39 11.89
N SER A 302 -16.93 8.98 11.31
CA SER A 302 -16.94 8.01 10.21
C SER A 302 -17.27 6.60 10.68
N ALA A 303 -16.90 6.20 11.90
CA ALA A 303 -17.22 4.87 12.43
C ALA A 303 -18.74 4.67 12.54
N ARG A 304 -19.45 5.64 13.13
CA ARG A 304 -20.93 5.62 13.23
C ARG A 304 -21.58 5.61 11.85
N LYS A 305 -21.14 6.51 10.96
CA LYS A 305 -21.65 6.61 9.59
C LYS A 305 -21.41 5.31 8.79
N HIS A 306 -20.24 4.71 8.91
CA HIS A 306 -19.92 3.47 8.21
C HIS A 306 -20.76 2.30 8.71
N ALA A 307 -20.94 2.16 10.03
CA ALA A 307 -21.78 1.13 10.63
C ALA A 307 -23.24 1.25 10.16
N LEU A 308 -23.82 2.44 10.23
CA LEU A 308 -25.18 2.71 9.76
C LEU A 308 -25.35 2.43 8.25
N ASN A 309 -24.43 2.95 7.41
CA ASN A 309 -24.56 2.83 5.96
C ASN A 309 -24.30 1.43 5.43
N ALA A 310 -23.36 0.69 6.03
CA ALA A 310 -22.90 -0.60 5.52
C ALA A 310 -23.64 -1.80 6.16
N ALA A 311 -24.14 -1.65 7.39
CA ALA A 311 -24.77 -2.72 8.15
C ALA A 311 -26.15 -2.36 8.74
N GLY A 312 -26.54 -1.08 8.72
CA GLY A 312 -27.78 -0.61 9.38
C GLY A 312 -27.69 -0.61 10.91
N ILE A 313 -26.47 -0.66 11.48
CA ILE A 313 -26.22 -0.79 12.92
C ILE A 313 -25.93 0.57 13.53
N ASP A 314 -26.64 0.93 14.62
CA ASP A 314 -26.27 2.08 15.45
C ASP A 314 -25.33 1.62 16.58
N ILE A 315 -24.06 2.01 16.47
CA ILE A 315 -23.01 1.63 17.43
C ILE A 315 -23.21 2.17 18.84
N LEU A 316 -24.13 3.12 19.04
CA LEU A 316 -24.51 3.58 20.40
C LEU A 316 -25.31 2.54 21.18
N THR A 317 -26.04 1.68 20.50
CA THR A 317 -26.99 0.76 21.11
C THR A 317 -26.74 -0.71 20.77
N GLU A 318 -25.99 -0.98 19.68
CA GLU A 318 -25.81 -2.32 19.14
C GLU A 318 -24.33 -2.70 19.00
N LEU A 319 -24.06 -4.00 19.12
CA LEU A 319 -22.74 -4.59 18.87
C LEU A 319 -22.45 -4.62 17.36
N LEU A 320 -21.23 -4.24 16.97
CA LEU A 320 -20.81 -4.17 15.57
C LEU A 320 -20.00 -5.41 15.19
N PRO A 321 -20.50 -6.33 14.35
CA PRO A 321 -19.81 -7.58 14.01
C PRO A 321 -18.58 -7.30 13.14
N ILE A 322 -17.43 -7.86 13.56
CA ILE A 322 -16.14 -7.60 12.91
C ILE A 322 -15.38 -8.88 12.54
N THR A 323 -14.51 -8.75 11.54
CA THR A 323 -13.54 -9.77 11.14
C THR A 323 -12.28 -9.12 10.57
N PRO A 324 -11.09 -9.74 10.67
CA PRO A 324 -9.90 -9.21 10.01
C PRO A 324 -10.00 -9.22 8.48
N SER A 325 -9.53 -8.17 7.82
CA SER A 325 -9.43 -8.08 6.36
C SER A 325 -8.08 -7.54 5.91
N ALA A 326 -7.63 -7.95 4.71
CA ALA A 326 -6.39 -7.46 4.12
C ALA A 326 -6.42 -5.93 3.98
N HIS A 327 -5.33 -5.26 4.41
CA HIS A 327 -5.36 -3.81 4.60
C HIS A 327 -4.15 -3.09 4.02
N TYR A 328 -2.95 -3.58 4.27
CA TYR A 328 -1.70 -2.95 3.86
C TYR A 328 -0.67 -4.00 3.42
N THR A 329 0.17 -3.65 2.45
CA THR A 329 1.21 -4.54 1.94
C THR A 329 2.59 -3.92 2.16
N MET A 330 3.48 -4.64 2.87
CA MET A 330 4.83 -4.15 3.16
C MET A 330 5.79 -4.44 2.02
N GLY A 331 5.52 -5.48 1.25
CA GLY A 331 6.29 -5.84 0.06
C GLY A 331 5.91 -5.03 -1.18
N GLY A 332 6.76 -5.08 -2.19
CA GLY A 332 6.57 -4.37 -3.45
C GLY A 332 7.84 -4.28 -4.28
N ILE A 333 7.93 -3.27 -5.15
CA ILE A 333 9.10 -2.99 -5.99
C ILE A 333 10.29 -2.68 -5.09
N TRP A 334 11.37 -3.46 -5.23
CA TRP A 334 12.59 -3.24 -4.45
C TRP A 334 13.22 -1.89 -4.77
N THR A 335 13.57 -1.13 -3.73
CA THR A 335 14.24 0.17 -3.87
C THR A 335 15.44 0.28 -2.96
N ARG A 336 16.38 1.15 -3.32
CA ARG A 336 17.38 1.69 -2.40
C ARG A 336 16.74 2.77 -1.52
N ASN A 337 17.46 3.23 -0.51
CA ASN A 337 16.97 4.27 0.40
C ASN A 337 16.66 5.60 -0.32
N ASP A 338 17.29 5.86 -1.45
CA ASP A 338 17.07 7.02 -2.32
C ASP A 338 15.93 6.83 -3.34
N THR A 339 15.13 5.78 -3.17
CA THR A 339 13.99 5.42 -4.04
C THR A 339 14.35 4.90 -5.44
N THR A 340 15.64 4.80 -5.79
CA THR A 340 16.08 4.23 -7.07
C THR A 340 15.77 2.73 -7.15
N THR A 341 15.48 2.25 -8.36
CA THR A 341 15.14 0.86 -8.66
C THR A 341 16.25 0.15 -9.45
N ASP A 342 15.95 -1.00 -10.05
CA ASP A 342 16.89 -1.74 -10.91
C ASP A 342 17.01 -1.16 -12.32
N ILE A 343 16.13 -0.25 -12.73
CA ILE A 343 16.19 0.43 -14.02
C ILE A 343 16.60 1.88 -13.78
N ASP A 344 17.63 2.33 -14.48
CA ASP A 344 18.12 3.70 -14.39
C ASP A 344 17.00 4.71 -14.71
N ASN A 345 16.92 5.78 -13.93
CA ASN A 345 15.90 6.83 -14.01
C ASN A 345 14.45 6.36 -13.73
N VAL A 346 14.28 5.14 -13.19
CA VAL A 346 13.01 4.66 -12.66
C VAL A 346 13.06 4.60 -11.14
N PHE A 347 12.12 5.25 -10.50
CA PHE A 347 11.98 5.38 -9.04
C PHE A 347 10.66 4.73 -8.60
N ALA A 348 10.60 4.28 -7.34
CA ALA A 348 9.35 3.80 -6.76
C ALA A 348 9.20 4.31 -5.31
N CYS A 349 7.98 4.66 -4.91
CA CYS A 349 7.70 5.20 -3.57
C CYS A 349 6.28 4.88 -3.08
N GLY A 350 6.10 4.94 -1.75
CA GLY A 350 4.86 4.55 -1.09
C GLY A 350 4.60 3.05 -1.19
N GLU A 351 3.39 2.62 -0.90
CA GLU A 351 3.02 1.22 -0.70
C GLU A 351 3.29 0.27 -1.89
N CYS A 352 3.50 0.78 -3.13
CA CYS A 352 3.92 -0.09 -4.24
C CYS A 352 5.42 -0.44 -4.20
N SER A 353 6.21 0.23 -3.36
CA SER A 353 7.64 0.00 -3.20
C SER A 353 7.94 -0.75 -1.91
N TYR A 354 9.02 -1.52 -1.93
CA TYR A 354 9.65 -2.00 -0.72
C TYR A 354 10.75 -1.02 -0.31
N SER A 355 10.38 -0.04 0.53
CA SER A 355 11.30 0.95 1.11
C SER A 355 12.16 0.37 2.24
N GLY A 356 11.72 -0.73 2.84
CA GLY A 356 12.36 -1.38 3.98
C GLY A 356 11.95 -0.82 5.35
N VAL A 357 11.08 0.19 5.43
CA VAL A 357 10.71 0.81 6.73
C VAL A 357 9.75 -0.01 7.59
N HIS A 358 9.02 -0.96 6.99
CA HIS A 358 7.97 -1.69 7.69
C HIS A 358 8.37 -3.13 8.04
N GLY A 359 9.41 -3.68 7.42
CA GLY A 359 9.81 -5.07 7.62
C GLY A 359 8.66 -6.06 7.50
N ALA A 360 8.47 -6.90 8.50
CA ALA A 360 7.45 -7.94 8.51
C ALA A 360 6.07 -7.49 9.04
N ASN A 361 5.96 -6.26 9.59
CA ASN A 361 4.71 -5.74 10.13
C ASN A 361 4.77 -4.22 10.29
N ARG A 362 3.79 -3.51 9.75
CA ARG A 362 3.73 -2.05 9.76
C ARG A 362 3.14 -1.51 11.06
N LEU A 363 3.84 -0.58 11.69
CA LEU A 363 3.32 0.20 12.81
C LEU A 363 2.22 1.16 12.35
N GLY A 364 1.12 1.26 13.09
CA GLY A 364 0.03 2.20 12.81
C GLY A 364 0.54 3.64 12.70
N GLY A 365 0.01 4.44 11.76
CA GLY A 365 0.41 5.84 11.52
C GLY A 365 1.68 6.04 10.67
N ASN A 366 2.52 5.01 10.48
CA ASN A 366 3.73 5.13 9.65
C ASN A 366 3.47 5.08 8.14
N SER A 367 2.32 4.58 7.66
CA SER A 367 2.06 4.49 6.21
C SER A 367 1.90 5.84 5.53
N LEU A 368 1.21 6.79 6.18
CA LEU A 368 1.07 8.15 5.63
C LEU A 368 2.40 8.90 5.71
N LEU A 369 3.20 8.67 6.75
CA LEU A 369 4.55 9.22 6.86
C LEU A 369 5.48 8.69 5.76
N GLU A 370 5.49 7.36 5.54
CA GLU A 370 6.23 6.74 4.44
C GLU A 370 5.82 7.33 3.09
N ALA A 371 4.51 7.40 2.83
CA ALA A 371 4.00 7.93 1.57
C ALA A 371 4.42 9.39 1.33
N ALA A 372 4.41 10.24 2.36
CA ALA A 372 4.82 11.63 2.26
C ALA A 372 6.34 11.77 2.11
N TYR A 373 7.11 11.13 3.00
CA TYR A 373 8.57 11.23 3.02
C TYR A 373 9.21 10.68 1.74
N TYR A 374 8.89 9.43 1.37
CA TYR A 374 9.47 8.82 0.16
C TYR A 374 8.87 9.37 -1.13
N GLY A 375 7.64 9.88 -1.11
CA GLY A 375 7.08 10.64 -2.23
C GLY A 375 7.88 11.90 -2.50
N ARG A 376 8.17 12.69 -1.44
CA ARG A 376 9.04 13.88 -1.51
C ARG A 376 10.41 13.52 -2.03
N LEU A 377 11.04 12.51 -1.47
CA LEU A 377 12.39 12.08 -1.85
C LEU A 377 12.45 11.61 -3.31
N ALA A 378 11.49 10.78 -3.76
CA ALA A 378 11.42 10.33 -5.15
C ALA A 378 11.27 11.50 -6.13
N GLY A 379 10.47 12.52 -5.79
CA GLY A 379 10.35 13.74 -6.58
C GLY A 379 11.67 14.50 -6.73
N ILE A 380 12.44 14.61 -5.65
CA ILE A 380 13.76 15.26 -5.64
C ILE A 380 14.77 14.46 -6.49
N GLU A 381 14.90 13.14 -6.24
CA GLU A 381 15.89 12.30 -6.92
C GLU A 381 15.57 12.12 -8.41
N ALA A 382 14.30 11.90 -8.76
CA ALA A 382 13.87 11.86 -10.16
C ALA A 382 14.13 13.19 -10.89
N SER A 383 13.99 14.33 -10.19
CA SER A 383 14.32 15.64 -10.76
C SER A 383 15.81 15.81 -11.03
N ARG A 384 16.66 15.33 -10.11
CA ARG A 384 18.12 15.34 -10.30
C ARG A 384 18.52 14.49 -11.50
N ALA A 385 17.91 13.31 -11.64
CA ALA A 385 18.13 12.42 -12.77
C ALA A 385 17.62 13.03 -14.09
N ALA A 386 16.41 13.58 -14.12
CA ALA A 386 15.82 14.19 -15.31
C ALA A 386 16.61 15.41 -15.83
N LYS A 387 17.21 16.22 -14.93
CA LYS A 387 18.06 17.36 -15.32
C LYS A 387 19.35 16.94 -16.02
N LYS A 388 19.84 15.73 -15.75
CA LYS A 388 21.05 15.16 -16.37
C LYS A 388 20.72 14.24 -17.56
N GLY A 389 19.47 13.74 -17.60
CA GLY A 389 19.01 12.76 -18.58
C GLY A 389 18.56 13.38 -19.89
N GLU A 390 18.54 12.56 -20.93
CA GLU A 390 18.06 12.89 -22.27
C GLU A 390 16.78 12.09 -22.59
N PHE A 391 16.00 12.57 -23.56
CA PHE A 391 14.89 11.80 -24.11
C PHE A 391 15.42 10.71 -25.04
N HIS A 392 14.93 9.48 -24.84
CA HIS A 392 15.18 8.39 -25.75
C HIS A 392 13.94 8.13 -26.64
N PRO A 393 14.13 7.64 -27.88
CA PRO A 393 13.02 7.31 -28.78
C PRO A 393 12.07 6.26 -28.16
N ILE A 394 10.78 6.43 -28.40
CA ILE A 394 9.79 5.38 -28.07
C ILE A 394 9.92 4.25 -29.10
N ASP A 395 10.02 3.02 -28.62
CA ASP A 395 9.89 1.84 -29.49
C ASP A 395 8.41 1.62 -29.85
N TYR A 396 8.05 1.98 -31.07
CA TYR A 396 6.69 1.82 -31.55
C TYR A 396 6.28 0.35 -31.71
N ALA A 397 7.21 -0.60 -31.87
CA ALA A 397 6.89 -2.02 -31.89
C ALA A 397 6.33 -2.49 -30.54
N GLN A 398 6.78 -1.91 -29.43
CA GLN A 398 6.20 -2.14 -28.10
C GLN A 398 4.78 -1.57 -28.01
N VAL A 399 4.54 -0.36 -28.51
CA VAL A 399 3.19 0.25 -28.52
C VAL A 399 2.21 -0.61 -29.34
N GLU A 400 2.63 -1.09 -30.51
CA GLU A 400 1.83 -1.98 -31.34
C GLU A 400 1.54 -3.34 -30.66
N LYS A 401 2.51 -3.89 -29.94
CA LYS A 401 2.32 -5.12 -29.16
C LYS A 401 1.25 -4.94 -28.09
N GLU A 402 1.31 -3.83 -27.33
CA GLU A 402 0.29 -3.51 -26.33
C GLU A 402 -1.07 -3.21 -26.97
N SER A 403 -1.09 -2.56 -28.14
CA SER A 403 -2.34 -2.32 -28.89
C SER A 403 -2.96 -3.64 -29.31
N ARG A 404 -2.19 -4.57 -29.90
CA ARG A 404 -2.69 -5.91 -30.25
C ARG A 404 -3.21 -6.69 -29.04
N TYR A 405 -2.55 -6.55 -27.89
CA TYR A 405 -2.99 -7.16 -26.64
C TYR A 405 -4.36 -6.60 -26.18
N VAL A 406 -4.55 -5.28 -26.26
CA VAL A 406 -5.83 -4.62 -25.95
C VAL A 406 -6.92 -5.05 -26.92
N GLU A 407 -6.63 -5.07 -28.24
CA GLU A 407 -7.57 -5.54 -29.28
C GLU A 407 -8.00 -7.00 -29.05
N MET A 408 -7.06 -7.87 -28.71
CA MET A 408 -7.36 -9.28 -28.42
C MET A 408 -8.35 -9.43 -27.25
N ILE A 409 -8.24 -8.59 -26.22
CA ILE A 409 -9.16 -8.61 -25.08
C ILE A 409 -10.51 -8.01 -25.49
N LEU A 410 -10.50 -6.93 -26.26
CA LEU A 410 -11.70 -6.20 -26.65
C LEU A 410 -12.54 -7.01 -27.65
N GLU A 411 -11.93 -7.63 -28.65
CA GLU A 411 -12.62 -8.30 -29.76
C GLU A 411 -12.79 -9.81 -29.58
N GLY A 412 -11.97 -10.43 -28.74
CA GLY A 412 -11.99 -11.88 -28.50
C GLY A 412 -13.32 -12.39 -27.93
N GLU A 413 -13.58 -13.68 -28.11
CA GLU A 413 -14.74 -14.34 -27.51
C GLU A 413 -14.57 -14.53 -26.02
N ASN A 414 -15.51 -13.99 -25.24
CA ASN A 414 -15.47 -14.12 -23.79
C ASN A 414 -16.07 -15.46 -23.31
N ARG A 415 -15.34 -16.15 -22.43
CA ARG A 415 -15.76 -17.46 -21.87
C ARG A 415 -16.03 -17.42 -20.38
N PHE A 416 -15.69 -16.31 -19.68
CA PHE A 416 -15.73 -16.26 -18.22
C PHE A 416 -16.24 -14.91 -17.70
N ASN A 417 -16.84 -14.94 -16.51
CA ASN A 417 -17.26 -13.72 -15.82
C ASN A 417 -16.12 -13.18 -14.95
N ILE A 418 -15.60 -11.99 -15.29
CA ILE A 418 -14.49 -11.34 -14.58
C ILE A 418 -14.78 -11.10 -13.10
N ASN A 419 -16.02 -10.70 -12.76
CA ASN A 419 -16.38 -10.42 -11.36
C ASN A 419 -16.38 -11.70 -10.52
N THR A 420 -16.86 -12.81 -11.10
CA THR A 420 -16.82 -14.13 -10.44
C THR A 420 -15.37 -14.58 -10.24
N MET A 421 -14.51 -14.46 -11.26
CA MET A 421 -13.10 -14.85 -11.15
C MET A 421 -12.36 -14.03 -10.09
N ARG A 422 -12.57 -12.71 -10.06
CA ARG A 422 -11.97 -11.82 -9.03
C ARG A 422 -12.44 -12.18 -7.62
N ARG A 423 -13.73 -12.47 -7.44
CA ARG A 423 -14.28 -12.90 -6.14
C ARG A 423 -13.70 -14.24 -5.69
N ASN A 424 -13.62 -15.19 -6.61
CA ASN A 424 -13.09 -16.53 -6.31
C ASN A 424 -11.60 -16.46 -5.97
N LEU A 425 -10.79 -15.62 -6.64
CA LEU A 425 -9.42 -15.35 -6.26
C LEU A 425 -9.35 -14.81 -4.82
N GLY A 426 -10.14 -13.78 -4.51
CA GLY A 426 -10.15 -13.15 -3.19
C GLY A 426 -10.53 -14.13 -2.07
N ASN A 427 -11.58 -14.93 -2.29
CA ASN A 427 -12.03 -15.97 -1.34
C ASN A 427 -10.95 -17.05 -1.15
N ASN A 428 -10.32 -17.49 -2.23
CA ASN A 428 -9.25 -18.49 -2.15
C ASN A 428 -8.04 -17.96 -1.38
N LEU A 429 -7.57 -16.76 -1.70
CA LEU A 429 -6.44 -16.14 -0.99
C LEU A 429 -6.74 -15.88 0.48
N TYR A 430 -7.96 -15.43 0.82
CA TYR A 430 -8.34 -15.20 2.22
C TYR A 430 -8.31 -16.49 3.03
N ARG A 431 -8.81 -17.59 2.46
CA ARG A 431 -8.85 -18.91 3.11
C ARG A 431 -7.46 -19.54 3.23
N ASN A 432 -6.64 -19.47 2.16
CA ASN A 432 -5.44 -20.28 2.01
C ASN A 432 -4.14 -19.51 2.22
N ALA A 433 -4.15 -18.18 2.11
CA ALA A 433 -3.02 -17.28 2.30
C ALA A 433 -3.39 -16.07 3.19
N GLY A 434 -4.31 -16.26 4.13
CA GLY A 434 -4.83 -15.26 5.06
C GLY A 434 -3.93 -15.04 6.28
N VAL A 435 -4.60 -14.90 7.45
CA VAL A 435 -3.95 -14.68 8.75
C VAL A 435 -3.13 -15.90 9.19
N PHE A 436 -3.70 -17.10 9.03
CA PHE A 436 -3.03 -18.38 9.27
C PHE A 436 -2.68 -19.06 7.96
N ARG A 437 -1.49 -19.63 7.88
CA ARG A 437 -0.93 -20.26 6.68
C ARG A 437 -0.25 -21.57 7.05
N THR A 438 -0.28 -22.55 6.14
CA THR A 438 0.52 -23.76 6.18
C THR A 438 1.08 -24.04 4.79
N HIS A 439 2.02 -24.97 4.66
CA HIS A 439 2.51 -25.44 3.36
C HIS A 439 1.33 -25.84 2.45
N ASP A 440 0.42 -26.66 2.96
CA ASP A 440 -0.70 -27.21 2.17
C ASP A 440 -1.69 -26.13 1.73
N THR A 441 -2.05 -25.19 2.63
CA THR A 441 -2.95 -24.09 2.26
C THR A 441 -2.31 -23.16 1.24
N LEU A 442 -1.03 -22.84 1.38
CA LEU A 442 -0.30 -22.02 0.41
C LEU A 442 -0.12 -22.74 -0.94
N ALA A 443 0.17 -24.05 -0.94
CA ALA A 443 0.27 -24.84 -2.17
C ALA A 443 -1.08 -24.87 -2.92
N ASN A 444 -2.19 -25.07 -2.21
CA ASN A 444 -3.55 -24.97 -2.78
C ASN A 444 -3.84 -23.57 -3.34
N ALA A 445 -3.39 -22.51 -2.66
CA ALA A 445 -3.52 -21.15 -3.18
C ALA A 445 -2.74 -20.95 -4.49
N LEU A 446 -1.50 -21.45 -4.56
CA LEU A 446 -0.65 -21.34 -5.74
C LEU A 446 -1.24 -22.10 -6.94
N GLU A 447 -1.69 -23.33 -6.71
CA GLU A 447 -2.34 -24.14 -7.73
C GLU A 447 -3.58 -23.43 -8.30
N TYR A 448 -4.40 -22.84 -7.41
CA TYR A 448 -5.60 -22.11 -7.84
C TYR A 448 -5.25 -20.83 -8.60
N VAL A 449 -4.20 -20.10 -8.20
CA VAL A 449 -3.71 -18.93 -8.95
C VAL A 449 -3.25 -19.35 -10.34
N HIS A 450 -2.48 -20.43 -10.49
CA HIS A 450 -2.04 -20.94 -11.77
C HIS A 450 -3.23 -21.40 -12.65
N TYR A 451 -4.24 -22.04 -12.04
CA TYR A 451 -5.49 -22.36 -12.73
C TYR A 451 -6.17 -21.11 -13.29
N LEU A 452 -6.32 -20.05 -12.46
CA LEU A 452 -6.92 -18.79 -12.91
C LEU A 452 -6.06 -18.06 -13.96
N MET A 453 -4.72 -18.14 -13.87
CA MET A 453 -3.83 -17.60 -14.91
C MET A 453 -4.09 -18.26 -16.27
N LYS A 454 -4.21 -19.59 -16.30
CA LYS A 454 -4.56 -20.32 -17.51
C LYS A 454 -5.94 -19.93 -18.05
N MET A 455 -6.95 -19.85 -17.18
CA MET A 455 -8.31 -19.46 -17.55
C MET A 455 -8.39 -18.01 -18.03
N SER A 456 -7.54 -17.12 -17.51
CA SER A 456 -7.55 -15.68 -17.85
C SER A 456 -7.25 -15.40 -19.33
N SER A 457 -6.65 -16.35 -20.06
CA SER A 457 -6.45 -16.24 -21.52
C SER A 457 -7.77 -16.18 -22.29
N GLY A 458 -8.85 -16.80 -21.75
CA GLY A 458 -10.20 -16.75 -22.31
C GLY A 458 -11.08 -15.61 -21.80
N LEU A 459 -10.51 -14.69 -20.97
CA LEU A 459 -11.22 -13.48 -20.56
C LEU A 459 -11.10 -12.41 -21.65
N CYS A 460 -12.25 -12.04 -22.20
CA CYS A 460 -12.40 -10.94 -23.15
C CYS A 460 -13.59 -10.07 -22.72
N CYS A 461 -13.71 -8.88 -23.29
CA CYS A 461 -14.82 -8.00 -22.99
C CYS A 461 -16.14 -8.57 -23.54
N ILE A 462 -17.20 -8.48 -22.75
CA ILE A 462 -18.58 -8.67 -23.22
C ILE A 462 -19.02 -7.38 -23.92
N ASN A 463 -18.76 -6.23 -23.30
CA ASN A 463 -18.96 -4.94 -23.94
C ASN A 463 -17.81 -4.63 -24.90
N LYS A 464 -18.11 -4.62 -26.19
CA LYS A 464 -17.14 -4.34 -27.26
C LYS A 464 -16.94 -2.84 -27.56
N GLU A 465 -17.69 -1.98 -26.91
CA GLU A 465 -17.53 -0.54 -27.09
C GLU A 465 -16.19 -0.06 -26.53
N ARG A 466 -15.56 0.85 -27.27
CA ARG A 466 -14.25 1.41 -26.90
C ARG A 466 -14.37 2.55 -25.88
N SER A 467 -15.54 3.22 -25.87
CA SER A 467 -15.75 4.39 -25.03
C SER A 467 -15.94 4.01 -23.56
N ASP A 468 -15.09 4.57 -22.71
CA ASP A 468 -15.11 4.38 -21.26
C ASP A 468 -15.23 2.92 -20.78
N ASN A 469 -14.58 1.98 -21.50
CA ASN A 469 -14.67 0.55 -21.22
C ASN A 469 -13.98 0.16 -19.91
N VAL A 470 -14.78 0.07 -18.85
CA VAL A 470 -14.34 -0.32 -17.51
C VAL A 470 -14.02 -1.82 -17.45
N GLU A 471 -14.72 -2.65 -18.26
CA GLU A 471 -14.51 -4.09 -18.28
C GLU A 471 -13.13 -4.44 -18.84
N LEU A 472 -12.69 -3.76 -19.92
CA LEU A 472 -11.35 -3.89 -20.47
C LEU A 472 -10.27 -3.60 -19.40
N MET A 473 -10.40 -2.49 -18.68
CA MET A 473 -9.47 -2.16 -17.61
C MET A 473 -9.49 -3.22 -16.52
N SER A 474 -10.67 -3.69 -16.12
CA SER A 474 -10.85 -4.71 -15.09
C SER A 474 -10.18 -6.05 -15.44
N ILE A 475 -10.21 -6.45 -16.70
CA ILE A 475 -9.54 -7.67 -17.19
C ILE A 475 -8.01 -7.52 -17.13
N ILE A 476 -7.48 -6.36 -17.53
CA ILE A 476 -6.04 -6.09 -17.48
C ILE A 476 -5.56 -6.07 -16.00
N GLU A 477 -6.28 -5.38 -15.14
CA GLU A 477 -6.00 -5.35 -13.69
C GLU A 477 -6.04 -6.75 -13.06
N PHE A 478 -6.99 -7.60 -13.48
CA PHE A 478 -7.07 -8.97 -12.97
C PHE A 478 -5.85 -9.81 -13.36
N ARG A 479 -5.36 -9.69 -14.59
CA ARG A 479 -4.13 -10.37 -15.03
C ARG A 479 -2.91 -9.87 -14.24
N ASN A 480 -2.85 -8.59 -13.89
CA ASN A 480 -1.84 -8.05 -13.00
C ASN A 480 -1.99 -8.62 -11.58
N ALA A 481 -3.20 -8.67 -11.04
CA ALA A 481 -3.50 -9.25 -9.74
C ALA A 481 -3.09 -10.72 -9.63
N LEU A 482 -3.26 -11.52 -10.69
CA LEU A 482 -2.78 -12.91 -10.72
C LEU A 482 -1.25 -12.99 -10.62
N THR A 483 -0.52 -12.15 -11.36
CA THR A 483 0.96 -12.08 -11.28
C THR A 483 1.43 -11.71 -9.87
N VAL A 484 0.77 -10.75 -9.22
CA VAL A 484 1.07 -10.34 -7.85
C VAL A 484 0.72 -11.44 -6.86
N SER A 485 -0.42 -12.13 -7.04
CA SER A 485 -0.85 -13.25 -6.18
C SER A 485 0.14 -14.41 -6.25
N GLU A 486 0.61 -14.77 -7.45
CA GLU A 486 1.67 -15.77 -7.64
C GLU A 486 2.93 -15.38 -6.87
N SER A 487 3.41 -14.15 -7.04
CA SER A 487 4.60 -13.64 -6.34
C SER A 487 4.43 -13.69 -4.81
N MET A 488 3.27 -13.30 -4.30
CA MET A 488 2.96 -13.28 -2.87
C MET A 488 2.93 -14.70 -2.28
N VAL A 489 2.21 -15.63 -2.93
CA VAL A 489 2.07 -17.00 -2.43
C VAL A 489 3.39 -17.77 -2.51
N MET A 490 4.16 -17.61 -3.59
CA MET A 490 5.49 -18.20 -3.71
C MET A 490 6.46 -17.70 -2.65
N SER A 491 6.44 -16.40 -2.33
CA SER A 491 7.25 -15.83 -1.23
C SER A 491 6.84 -16.42 0.12
N ALA A 492 5.53 -16.55 0.36
CA ALA A 492 5.00 -17.13 1.59
C ALA A 492 5.35 -18.63 1.76
N LEU A 493 5.38 -19.39 0.65
CA LEU A 493 5.84 -20.79 0.66
C LEU A 493 7.31 -20.90 0.97
N ALA A 494 8.14 -20.03 0.39
CA ALA A 494 9.60 -20.05 0.56
C ALA A 494 10.05 -19.66 1.98
N ARG A 495 9.29 -18.82 2.70
CA ARG A 495 9.60 -18.40 4.07
C ARG A 495 9.03 -19.39 5.08
N GLU A 496 9.86 -20.29 5.54
CA GLU A 496 9.51 -21.37 6.51
C GLU A 496 9.75 -20.92 7.95
N GLU A 497 9.15 -19.80 8.34
CA GLU A 497 9.14 -19.25 9.70
C GLU A 497 7.84 -18.50 9.94
N SER A 498 7.59 -18.06 11.18
CA SER A 498 6.56 -17.07 11.52
C SER A 498 7.24 -15.76 11.93
N ARG A 499 6.86 -14.65 11.25
CA ARG A 499 7.41 -13.32 11.51
C ARG A 499 6.36 -12.23 11.20
N GLY A 500 6.04 -11.40 12.18
CA GLY A 500 5.08 -10.32 12.04
C GLY A 500 3.72 -10.81 11.52
N VAL A 501 3.29 -10.30 10.37
CA VAL A 501 2.01 -10.68 9.73
C VAL A 501 2.07 -12.01 8.97
N HIS A 502 3.24 -12.57 8.73
CA HIS A 502 3.41 -13.88 8.11
C HIS A 502 3.44 -14.95 9.20
N TYR A 503 2.29 -15.61 9.44
CA TYR A 503 2.18 -16.67 10.42
C TYR A 503 2.01 -18.04 9.74
N ARG A 504 2.99 -18.90 9.93
CA ARG A 504 3.02 -20.29 9.45
C ARG A 504 2.71 -21.24 10.61
N ALA A 505 1.52 -21.81 10.63
CA ALA A 505 1.14 -22.74 11.70
C ALA A 505 2.00 -24.01 11.73
N ASP A 506 2.58 -24.39 10.61
CA ASP A 506 3.56 -25.48 10.46
C ASP A 506 5.00 -25.05 10.82
N PHE A 507 5.32 -23.75 10.86
CA PHE A 507 6.58 -23.16 11.31
C PHE A 507 6.31 -21.99 12.28
N PRO A 508 5.78 -22.24 13.50
CA PRO A 508 5.22 -21.18 14.35
C PRO A 508 6.27 -20.25 14.97
N ASN A 509 7.54 -20.63 14.93
CA ASN A 509 8.63 -19.87 15.52
C ASN A 509 9.35 -18.98 14.50
N ARG A 510 9.91 -17.85 14.98
CA ARG A 510 10.81 -17.01 14.22
C ARG A 510 12.19 -17.67 14.11
N ASP A 511 12.80 -17.61 12.95
CA ASP A 511 14.15 -18.14 12.67
C ASP A 511 15.07 -17.04 12.13
N ASP A 512 15.74 -16.31 13.04
CA ASP A 512 16.66 -15.22 12.68
C ASP A 512 17.92 -15.71 11.96
N LYS A 513 18.28 -17.00 12.10
CA LYS A 513 19.47 -17.57 11.47
C LYS A 513 19.28 -17.71 9.96
N ASN A 514 18.12 -18.19 9.53
CA ASN A 514 17.85 -18.54 8.14
C ASN A 514 17.02 -17.48 7.42
N PHE A 515 16.17 -16.71 8.14
CA PHE A 515 15.15 -15.86 7.53
C PHE A 515 15.18 -14.37 7.97
N ARG A 516 16.20 -13.92 8.71
CA ARG A 516 16.39 -12.46 8.94
C ARG A 516 16.94 -11.77 7.69
N TYR A 517 16.28 -12.02 6.55
CA TYR A 517 16.64 -11.56 5.21
C TYR A 517 15.39 -11.12 4.46
N ASP A 518 15.57 -10.24 3.48
CA ASP A 518 14.51 -9.89 2.54
C ASP A 518 14.27 -11.06 1.56
N THR A 519 13.02 -11.44 1.35
CA THR A 519 12.63 -12.33 0.25
C THR A 519 12.66 -11.55 -1.05
N ILE A 520 13.51 -11.94 -1.98
CA ILE A 520 13.67 -11.26 -3.28
C ILE A 520 13.13 -12.13 -4.40
N ILE A 521 12.26 -11.55 -5.22
CA ILE A 521 11.71 -12.20 -6.40
C ILE A 521 12.30 -11.57 -7.67
N ARG A 522 12.74 -12.43 -8.59
CA ARG A 522 13.21 -12.06 -9.93
C ARG A 522 12.48 -12.87 -10.99
N ARG A 523 12.14 -12.23 -12.09
CA ARG A 523 11.65 -12.92 -13.28
C ARG A 523 12.82 -13.33 -14.17
N LEU A 524 12.93 -14.63 -14.41
CA LEU A 524 13.92 -15.21 -15.31
C LEU A 524 13.39 -15.33 -16.75
N ALA A 525 14.26 -15.72 -17.68
CA ALA A 525 13.85 -16.08 -19.03
C ALA A 525 12.77 -17.19 -19.01
N GLY A 526 11.83 -17.16 -19.94
CA GLY A 526 10.73 -18.13 -20.01
C GLY A 526 9.61 -17.93 -18.97
N SER A 527 9.52 -16.77 -18.34
CA SER A 527 8.48 -16.40 -17.36
C SER A 527 8.56 -17.07 -15.99
N PHE A 528 9.62 -17.82 -15.68
CA PHE A 528 9.82 -18.41 -14.36
C PHE A 528 10.17 -17.35 -13.31
N LEU A 529 9.61 -17.49 -12.10
CA LEU A 529 9.98 -16.69 -10.93
C LEU A 529 11.07 -17.43 -10.14
N ARG A 530 12.07 -16.68 -9.72
CA ARG A 530 13.10 -17.14 -8.79
C ARG A 530 13.01 -16.37 -7.49
N ILE A 531 13.03 -17.10 -6.38
CA ILE A 531 13.06 -16.54 -5.01
C ILE A 531 14.44 -16.75 -4.42
N THR A 532 14.95 -15.71 -3.77
CA THR A 532 16.19 -15.74 -2.99
C THR A 532 15.99 -14.96 -1.70
N PHE A 533 16.81 -15.22 -0.68
CA PHE A 533 16.88 -14.44 0.55
C PHE A 533 18.17 -13.61 0.52
N GLU A 534 18.04 -12.28 0.65
CA GLU A 534 19.18 -11.37 0.51
C GLU A 534 19.26 -10.42 1.71
N SER A 535 20.48 -10.20 2.19
CA SER A 535 20.75 -9.21 3.24
C SER A 535 20.92 -7.82 2.64
N TYR A 536 20.33 -6.82 3.30
CA TYR A 536 20.57 -5.41 3.01
C TYR A 536 21.62 -4.81 3.96
N LEU A 537 22.69 -5.49 4.28
CA LEU A 537 23.74 -4.92 5.12
C LEU A 537 24.63 -3.97 4.31
N SER A 538 24.51 -2.65 4.51
CA SER A 538 25.54 -1.69 4.13
C SER A 538 26.47 -1.45 5.32
N SER A 539 27.77 -1.71 5.14
CA SER A 539 28.80 -1.58 6.19
C SER A 539 29.03 -0.13 6.69
N ASP A 540 28.64 0.88 5.93
CA ASP A 540 28.91 2.29 6.24
C ASP A 540 27.92 2.95 7.21
N TRP A 541 26.81 2.29 7.50
CA TRP A 541 25.71 2.87 8.25
C TRP A 541 25.93 2.85 9.77
N TRP A 542 26.57 1.82 10.30
CA TRP A 542 26.92 1.72 11.72
C TRP A 542 27.75 2.89 12.25
N HIS A 543 28.57 3.52 11.39
CA HIS A 543 29.34 4.71 11.73
C HIS A 543 28.47 5.97 11.91
N ARG A 544 27.35 6.09 11.17
CA ARG A 544 26.42 7.24 11.27
C ARG A 544 25.55 7.16 12.52
N ILE A 545 25.06 5.98 12.87
CA ILE A 545 24.25 5.76 14.08
C ILE A 545 25.08 6.00 15.35
N ARG A 546 26.30 5.46 15.45
CA ARG A 546 27.14 5.69 16.62
C ARG A 546 27.36 7.18 16.88
N LYS A 547 27.58 7.99 15.86
CA LYS A 547 27.70 9.44 15.99
C LYS A 547 26.42 10.12 16.48
N PHE A 548 25.25 9.59 16.12
CA PHE A 548 23.98 10.17 16.55
C PHE A 548 23.64 9.84 18.02
N PHE A 549 23.84 8.59 18.43
CA PHE A 549 23.60 8.17 19.82
C PHE A 549 24.63 8.69 20.83
N HIS A 550 25.80 9.13 20.39
CA HIS A 550 26.81 9.77 21.25
C HIS A 550 26.71 11.32 21.27
N ALA A 551 25.81 11.92 20.48
CA ALA A 551 25.61 13.37 20.39
C ALA A 551 24.34 13.86 21.11
N GLN A 552 23.58 12.96 21.72
CA GLN A 552 22.48 13.23 22.66
C GLN A 552 22.90 12.75 24.06
#